data_a2c187366130323d9c007514042a67d5
#
_entry.id   a2c187366130323d9c007514042a67d5
#
_cell.length_a   1.000
_cell.length_b   1.000
_cell.length_c   1.000
_cell.angle_alpha   90.00
_cell.angle_beta   90.00
_cell.angle_gamma   90.00
#
_symmetry.space_group_name_H-M   'P 1'
#
loop_
_entity.id
_entity.type
_entity.pdbx_description
1 polymer ?
#
loop_
_entity_poly.entity_id
_entity_poly.type
_entity_poly.pdbx_seq_one_letter_code
_entity_poly.pdbx_strand_id
1 'polypeptide(L)'
;MRILVTGNAGFIGFHLCKKFLERGDYVVGIDNINHYYDIKLKRDRLNILKKNFKNKYKFFKVDILNKQKIFRIFKKYKFDRVVHLAAQAGIRKSIVDPEIYVKSNLLGFFNV
;
A
#
# COMPACT_ATOMS: atom_id res chain seq x y z
N MET A 1 3.92 -9.30 -14.88
CA MET A 1 4.90 -8.49 -14.14
C MET A 1 4.73 -8.68 -12.64
N ARG A 2 5.76 -8.39 -11.88
CA ARG A 2 5.67 -8.26 -10.42
C ARG A 2 5.56 -6.78 -10.07
N ILE A 3 4.49 -6.42 -9.40
CA ILE A 3 4.15 -5.02 -9.13
C ILE A 3 4.00 -4.83 -7.63
N LEU A 4 4.69 -3.83 -7.08
CA LEU A 4 4.44 -3.35 -5.71
C LEU A 4 3.41 -2.23 -5.75
N VAL A 5 2.39 -2.31 -4.90
CA VAL A 5 1.43 -1.23 -4.70
C VAL A 5 1.43 -0.84 -3.22
N THR A 6 1.86 0.35 -2.90
CA THR A 6 1.71 0.91 -1.56
C THR A 6 0.36 1.63 -1.43
N GLY A 7 -0.23 1.62 -0.25
CA GLY A 7 -1.58 2.15 -0.06
C GLY A 7 -2.67 1.28 -0.70
N ASN A 8 -2.42 -0.02 -0.78
CA ASN A 8 -3.29 -0.94 -1.52
C ASN A 8 -4.64 -1.22 -0.84
N ALA A 9 -4.81 -0.91 0.43
CA ALA A 9 -6.10 -0.99 1.12
C ALA A 9 -6.95 0.28 0.95
N GLY A 10 -6.40 1.33 0.38
CA GLY A 10 -7.12 2.55 0.02
C GLY A 10 -8.04 2.35 -1.18
N PHE A 11 -8.86 3.36 -1.47
CA PHE A 11 -9.85 3.27 -2.55
C PHE A 11 -9.18 3.04 -3.92
N ILE A 12 -8.25 3.90 -4.29
CA ILE A 12 -7.54 3.78 -5.57
C ILE A 12 -6.67 2.53 -5.60
N GLY A 13 -5.90 2.29 -4.52
CA GLY A 13 -4.98 1.17 -4.44
C GLY A 13 -5.67 -0.18 -4.58
N PHE A 14 -6.81 -0.37 -3.92
CA PHE A 14 -7.59 -1.60 -4.03
C PHE A 14 -8.04 -1.87 -5.47
N HIS A 15 -8.65 -0.89 -6.12
CA HIS A 15 -9.15 -1.06 -7.50
C HIS A 15 -8.02 -1.29 -8.50
N LEU A 16 -6.89 -0.61 -8.29
CA LEU A 16 -5.71 -0.79 -9.13
C LEU A 16 -5.11 -2.19 -8.97
N CYS A 17 -4.96 -2.67 -7.73
CA CYS A 17 -4.51 -4.03 -7.46
C CYS A 17 -5.40 -5.05 -8.15
N LYS A 18 -6.72 -4.89 -8.03
CA LYS A 18 -7.68 -5.78 -8.68
C LYS A 18 -7.46 -5.83 -10.19
N LYS A 19 -7.29 -4.68 -10.84
CA LYS A 19 -7.05 -4.61 -12.29
C LYS A 19 -5.76 -5.30 -12.71
N PHE A 20 -4.66 -5.10 -11.97
CA PHE A 20 -3.40 -5.80 -12.25
C PHE A 20 -3.56 -7.32 -12.10
N LEU A 21 -4.23 -7.77 -11.04
CA LEU A 21 -4.46 -9.19 -10.79
C LEU A 21 -5.36 -9.83 -11.85
N GLU A 22 -6.41 -9.14 -12.29
CA GLU A 22 -7.27 -9.58 -13.40
C GLU A 22 -6.50 -9.69 -14.71
N ARG A 23 -5.49 -8.85 -14.91
CA ARG A 23 -4.58 -8.93 -16.08
C ARG A 23 -3.59 -10.09 -15.98
N GLY A 24 -3.45 -10.71 -14.81
CA GLY A 24 -2.54 -11.83 -14.59
C GLY A 24 -1.20 -11.46 -13.97
N ASP A 25 -1.03 -10.22 -13.53
CA ASP A 25 0.19 -9.80 -12.84
C ASP A 25 0.26 -10.36 -11.42
N TYR A 26 1.48 -10.43 -10.88
CA TYR A 26 1.70 -10.73 -9.46
C TYR A 26 1.81 -9.41 -8.68
N VAL A 27 0.96 -9.24 -7.68
CA VAL A 27 0.88 -8.00 -6.91
C VAL A 27 1.28 -8.24 -5.46
N VAL A 28 2.20 -7.41 -4.97
CA VAL A 28 2.49 -7.27 -3.54
C VAL A 28 1.91 -5.95 -3.08
N GLY A 29 1.00 -6.00 -2.12
CA GLY A 29 0.38 -4.82 -1.52
C GLY A 29 1.00 -4.50 -0.16
N ILE A 30 1.22 -3.22 0.09
CA ILE A 30 1.68 -2.70 1.38
C ILE A 30 0.71 -1.63 1.86
N ASP A 31 0.29 -1.73 3.12
CA ASP A 31 -0.51 -0.71 3.78
C ASP A 31 -0.27 -0.79 5.29
N ASN A 32 -0.34 0.31 6.00
CA ASN A 32 -0.21 0.32 7.45
C ASN A 32 -1.55 0.12 8.18
N ILE A 33 -2.67 0.14 7.43
CA ILE A 33 -4.03 0.00 7.96
C ILE A 33 -4.28 1.01 9.08
N ASN A 34 -3.99 2.29 8.84
CA ASN A 34 -4.21 3.31 9.83
C ASN A 34 -5.70 3.64 10.02
N HIS A 35 -6.02 4.34 11.11
CA HIS A 35 -7.39 4.66 11.50
C HIS A 35 -7.99 5.89 10.80
N TYR A 36 -7.30 6.51 9.86
CA TYR A 36 -7.79 7.71 9.18
C TYR A 36 -9.10 7.47 8.42
N TYR A 37 -9.20 6.31 7.78
CA TYR A 37 -10.44 5.80 7.20
C TYR A 37 -10.88 4.53 7.94
N ASP A 38 -12.11 4.07 7.66
CA ASP A 38 -12.67 2.87 8.27
C ASP A 38 -11.78 1.64 8.05
N ILE A 39 -11.26 1.08 9.14
CA ILE A 39 -10.41 -0.11 9.12
C ILE A 39 -11.17 -1.33 8.60
N LYS A 40 -12.45 -1.45 8.92
CA LYS A 40 -13.28 -2.56 8.43
C LYS A 40 -13.34 -2.56 6.90
N LEU A 41 -13.54 -1.40 6.30
CA LEU A 41 -13.54 -1.25 4.85
C LEU A 41 -12.20 -1.67 4.23
N LYS A 42 -11.09 -1.26 4.84
CA LYS A 42 -9.76 -1.67 4.39
C LYS A 42 -9.55 -3.17 4.47
N ARG A 43 -9.96 -3.79 5.57
CA ARG A 43 -9.87 -5.24 5.75
C ARG A 43 -10.74 -6.00 4.76
N ASP A 44 -11.96 -5.52 4.50
CA ASP A 44 -12.86 -6.12 3.51
C ASP A 44 -12.25 -6.11 2.11
N ARG A 45 -11.63 -5.00 1.71
CA ARG A 45 -10.89 -4.89 0.44
C ARG A 45 -9.77 -5.89 0.35
N LEU A 46 -8.95 -6.03 1.40
CA LEU A 46 -7.85 -6.98 1.45
C LEU A 46 -8.36 -8.42 1.36
N ASN A 47 -9.46 -8.74 2.05
CA ASN A 47 -10.05 -10.07 2.01
C ASN A 47 -10.55 -10.45 0.62
N ILE A 48 -11.14 -9.50 -0.11
CA ILE A 48 -11.55 -9.71 -1.50
C ILE A 48 -10.35 -10.09 -2.38
N LEU A 49 -9.25 -9.35 -2.27
CA LEU A 49 -8.04 -9.62 -3.05
C LEU A 49 -7.43 -10.97 -2.68
N LYS A 50 -7.30 -11.25 -1.40
CA LYS A 50 -6.74 -12.52 -0.90
C LYS A 50 -7.57 -13.73 -1.32
N LYS A 51 -8.90 -13.63 -1.25
CA LYS A 51 -9.82 -14.71 -1.59
C LYS A 51 -9.80 -15.01 -3.08
N ASN A 52 -9.84 -13.98 -3.93
CA ASN A 52 -10.01 -14.13 -5.37
C ASN A 52 -8.69 -14.37 -6.12
N PHE A 53 -7.55 -14.00 -5.52
CA PHE A 53 -6.25 -14.03 -6.21
C PHE A 53 -5.14 -14.67 -5.36
N LYS A 54 -5.43 -15.78 -4.69
CA LYS A 54 -4.56 -16.44 -3.70
C LYS A 54 -3.10 -16.61 -4.16
N ASN A 55 -2.87 -17.03 -5.40
CA ASN A 55 -1.55 -17.37 -5.90
C ASN A 55 -0.81 -16.17 -6.53
N LYS A 56 -1.49 -15.06 -6.72
CA LYS A 56 -0.96 -13.87 -7.40
C LYS A 56 -0.89 -12.63 -6.52
N TYR A 57 -1.42 -12.72 -5.28
CA TYR A 57 -1.49 -11.60 -4.38
C TYR A 57 -0.85 -11.91 -3.03
N LYS A 58 0.01 -11.00 -2.56
CA LYS A 58 0.55 -10.99 -1.20
C LYS A 58 0.32 -9.63 -0.56
N PHE A 59 0.02 -9.63 0.72
CA PHE A 59 -0.16 -8.41 1.50
C PHE A 59 0.79 -8.39 2.69
N PHE A 60 1.37 -7.22 2.93
CA PHE A 60 2.17 -6.95 4.12
C PHE A 60 1.65 -5.71 4.82
N LYS A 61 1.32 -5.84 6.11
CA LYS A 61 1.02 -4.70 6.96
C LYS A 61 2.34 -4.05 7.36
N VAL A 62 2.72 -3.01 6.64
CA VAL A 62 4.00 -2.30 6.83
C VAL A 62 3.76 -0.82 6.69
N ASP A 63 4.33 -0.04 7.61
CA ASP A 63 4.43 1.39 7.47
C ASP A 63 5.62 1.73 6.55
N ILE A 64 5.39 2.64 5.58
CA ILE A 64 6.44 3.08 4.66
C ILE A 64 7.60 3.81 5.38
N LEU A 65 7.39 4.23 6.62
CA LEU A 65 8.46 4.77 7.49
C LEU A 65 9.41 3.67 8.00
N ASN A 66 9.00 2.41 7.94
CA ASN A 66 9.85 1.29 8.33
C ASN A 66 10.78 0.87 7.18
N LYS A 67 11.87 1.59 7.03
CA LYS A 67 12.84 1.44 5.96
C LYS A 67 13.38 0.00 5.84
N GLN A 68 13.66 -0.65 6.96
CA GLN A 68 14.21 -2.02 6.95
C GLN A 68 13.23 -3.02 6.37
N LYS A 69 11.94 -2.95 6.76
CA LYS A 69 10.90 -3.83 6.21
C LYS A 69 10.68 -3.59 4.72
N ILE A 70 10.67 -2.33 4.30
CA ILE A 70 10.55 -1.96 2.88
C ILE A 70 11.70 -2.59 2.09
N PHE A 71 12.94 -2.42 2.52
CA PHE A 71 14.11 -3.00 1.84
C PHE A 71 14.05 -4.52 1.74
N ARG A 72 13.61 -5.21 2.80
CA ARG A 72 13.45 -6.67 2.78
C ARG A 72 12.45 -7.11 1.71
N ILE A 73 11.33 -6.40 1.60
CA ILE A 73 10.31 -6.71 0.59
C ILE A 73 10.85 -6.51 -0.83
N PHE A 74 11.51 -5.39 -1.08
CA PHE A 74 12.14 -5.14 -2.38
C PHE A 74 13.18 -6.19 -2.74
N LYS A 75 14.03 -6.55 -1.79
CA LYS A 75 15.06 -7.56 -2.01
C LYS A 75 14.48 -8.95 -2.32
N LYS A 76 13.40 -9.31 -1.63
CA LYS A 76 12.75 -10.61 -1.79
C LYS A 76 12.03 -10.76 -3.13
N TYR A 77 11.26 -9.74 -3.54
CA TYR A 77 10.33 -9.88 -4.67
C TYR A 77 10.87 -9.38 -6.00
N LYS A 78 11.85 -8.49 -6.01
CA LYS A 78 12.45 -7.95 -7.23
C LYS A 78 11.40 -7.43 -8.21
N PHE A 79 10.77 -6.30 -7.87
CA PHE A 79 9.65 -5.75 -8.62
C PHE A 79 10.06 -5.20 -9.99
N ASP A 80 9.18 -5.39 -10.98
CA ASP A 80 9.30 -4.75 -12.30
C ASP A 80 8.78 -3.32 -12.26
N ARG A 81 7.74 -3.06 -11.45
CA ARG A 81 7.11 -1.75 -11.31
C ARG A 81 6.70 -1.51 -9.86
N VAL A 82 6.69 -0.24 -9.50
CA VAL A 82 6.20 0.25 -8.20
C VAL A 82 5.14 1.30 -8.44
N VAL A 83 3.99 1.13 -7.81
CA VAL A 83 2.94 2.15 -7.76
C VAL A 83 2.81 2.63 -6.32
N HIS A 84 3.27 3.83 -6.07
CA HIS A 84 3.32 4.40 -4.72
C HIS A 84 2.12 5.30 -4.48
N LEU A 85 1.11 4.76 -3.76
CA LEU A 85 -0.12 5.48 -3.42
C LEU A 85 -0.25 5.74 -1.91
N ALA A 86 0.63 5.15 -1.10
CA ALA A 86 0.61 5.38 0.34
C ALA A 86 0.99 6.83 0.64
N ALA A 87 0.07 7.55 1.28
CA ALA A 87 0.26 8.94 1.68
C ALA A 87 -0.76 9.28 2.76
N GLN A 88 -0.46 10.30 3.54
CA GLN A 88 -1.47 10.91 4.41
C GLN A 88 -2.30 11.87 3.55
N ALA A 89 -3.61 11.66 3.51
CA ALA A 89 -4.57 12.49 2.78
C ALA A 89 -5.40 13.37 3.71
N GLY A 90 -6.07 14.36 3.14
CA GLY A 90 -7.00 15.23 3.85
C GLY A 90 -6.41 16.60 4.21
N ILE A 91 -7.00 17.67 3.70
CA ILE A 91 -6.50 19.04 3.92
C ILE A 91 -6.65 19.47 5.39
N ARG A 92 -7.79 19.15 6.02
CA ARG A 92 -8.07 19.56 7.41
C ARG A 92 -7.05 18.98 8.40
N LYS A 93 -6.68 17.72 8.23
CA LYS A 93 -5.70 17.09 9.11
C LYS A 93 -4.31 17.70 8.94
N SER A 94 -3.96 18.19 7.76
CA SER A 94 -2.66 18.84 7.52
C SER A 94 -2.50 20.14 8.31
N ILE A 95 -3.59 20.80 8.64
CA ILE A 95 -3.56 22.03 9.46
C ILE A 95 -3.34 21.68 10.94
N VAL A 96 -3.98 20.60 11.42
CA VAL A 96 -3.93 20.17 12.82
C VAL A 96 -2.63 19.43 13.13
N ASP A 97 -2.16 18.57 12.23
CA ASP A 97 -0.97 17.74 12.40
C ASP A 97 -0.14 17.71 11.11
N PRO A 98 0.58 18.80 10.80
CA PRO A 98 1.39 18.86 9.57
C PRO A 98 2.56 17.89 9.58
N GLU A 99 3.07 17.52 10.75
CA GLU A 99 4.24 16.62 10.87
C GLU A 99 3.97 15.25 10.27
N ILE A 100 2.77 14.69 10.43
CA ILE A 100 2.42 13.41 9.85
C ILE A 100 2.49 13.42 8.32
N TYR A 101 2.23 14.58 7.69
CA TYR A 101 2.33 14.74 6.24
C TYR A 101 3.78 14.74 5.77
N VAL A 102 4.65 15.40 6.50
CA VAL A 102 6.10 15.38 6.20
C VAL A 102 6.64 13.97 6.35
N LYS A 103 6.30 13.29 7.42
CA LYS A 103 6.75 11.90 7.65
C LYS A 103 6.24 10.95 6.57
N SER A 104 4.95 10.92 6.33
CA SER A 104 4.35 9.97 5.37
C SER A 104 4.67 10.32 3.92
N ASN A 105 4.54 11.60 3.54
CA ASN A 105 4.56 11.98 2.14
C ASN A 105 5.96 12.36 1.65
N LEU A 106 6.89 12.66 2.54
CA LEU A 106 8.27 12.94 2.19
C LEU A 106 9.20 11.79 2.58
N LEU A 107 9.35 11.48 3.88
CA LEU A 107 10.22 10.40 4.32
C LEU A 107 9.74 9.03 3.84
N GLY A 108 8.43 8.77 3.91
CA GLY A 108 7.85 7.53 3.42
C GLY A 108 8.09 7.36 1.92
N PHE A 109 7.90 8.39 1.15
CA PHE A 109 8.20 8.39 -0.29
C PHE A 109 9.69 8.10 -0.55
N PHE A 110 10.57 8.76 0.19
CA PHE A 110 12.01 8.54 0.08
C PHE A 110 12.40 7.09 0.35
N ASN A 111 11.75 6.42 1.30
CA ASN A 111 12.04 5.02 1.63
C ASN A 111 11.64 4.06 0.51
N VAL A 112 10.55 4.36 -0.18
CA VAL A 112 10.06 3.54 -1.30
C VAL A 112 10.86 3.80 -2.56
#